data_ca77f2351e383989624731781e5849cc
#
_entry.id   ca77f2351e383989624731781e5849cc
#
_cell.length_a   1.000
_cell.length_b   1.000
_cell.length_c   1.000
_cell.angle_alpha   90.00
_cell.angle_beta   90.00
_cell.angle_gamma   90.00
#
_symmetry.space_group_name_H-M   'P 1'
#
loop_
_entity.id
_entity.type
_entity.pdbx_description
1 polymer ?
#
loop_
_entity_poly.entity_id
_entity_poly.type
_entity_poly.pdbx_seq_one_letter_code
_entity_poly.pdbx_strand_id
1 'polypeptide(L)'
;GGSSGGSAAAVAARIALAATGTDTGGSIRQPAAFCGLVGLKPTYGRCSRWGIIAFASSLDQAGPLTRSVEDAALMLQVMASYDAKDSTSVDVPVPDYAAALSGEVKGLRVGVPAEYRLDGMPEEIEALWRQGIDWYRDAGAEIVDISLPHTKYSLPTYYIVAPAECSSNLARYDGVRYGLREEDSDLTQMYERTRAKGFGAEVQRRIMIGTYVLSAGYYDAYYLKAQKLRTLIARDFQQAWEKVDVV
;
A
#
# COMPACT_ATOMS: atom_id res chain seq x y z
N GLY A 1 -14.47 -2.10 -1.46
CA GLY A 1 -13.17 -2.54 -1.02
C GLY A 1 -12.29 -2.97 -2.17
N GLY A 2 -11.25 -2.24 -2.40
CA GLY A 2 -10.28 -2.52 -3.44
C GLY A 2 -8.91 -1.93 -3.07
N SER A 3 -8.09 -1.86 -4.10
CA SER A 3 -8.33 -2.12 -5.54
C SER A 3 -8.03 -3.56 -5.99
N SER A 4 -7.24 -4.38 -5.28
CA SER A 4 -7.03 -5.80 -5.60
C SER A 4 -8.24 -6.69 -5.24
N GLY A 5 -9.47 -6.17 -5.39
CA GLY A 5 -10.71 -6.83 -4.98
C GLY A 5 -11.02 -8.09 -5.76
N GLY A 6 -10.73 -8.12 -7.06
CA GLY A 6 -10.90 -9.31 -7.89
C GLY A 6 -9.99 -10.46 -7.46
N SER A 7 -8.71 -10.17 -7.17
CA SER A 7 -7.76 -11.14 -6.62
C SER A 7 -8.24 -11.69 -5.28
N ALA A 8 -8.67 -10.81 -4.36
CA ALA A 8 -9.20 -11.22 -3.07
C ALA A 8 -10.45 -12.09 -3.22
N ALA A 9 -11.42 -11.68 -4.05
CA ALA A 9 -12.65 -12.44 -4.28
C ALA A 9 -12.37 -13.83 -4.86
N ALA A 10 -11.45 -13.95 -5.82
CA ALA A 10 -11.07 -15.23 -6.43
C ALA A 10 -10.49 -16.22 -5.40
N VAL A 11 -9.62 -15.74 -4.50
CA VAL A 11 -9.03 -16.57 -3.44
C VAL A 11 -10.08 -16.94 -2.39
N ALA A 12 -10.91 -16.00 -1.96
CA ALA A 12 -11.98 -16.25 -1.00
C ALA A 12 -13.02 -17.24 -1.52
N ALA A 13 -13.39 -17.13 -2.81
CA ALA A 13 -14.30 -18.06 -3.48
C ALA A 13 -13.66 -19.42 -3.83
N ARG A 14 -12.37 -19.62 -3.51
CA ARG A 14 -11.60 -20.83 -3.84
C ARG A 14 -11.46 -21.13 -5.35
N ILE A 15 -11.62 -20.12 -6.19
CA ILE A 15 -11.36 -20.21 -7.64
C ILE A 15 -9.85 -20.25 -7.90
N ALA A 16 -9.08 -19.56 -7.06
CA ALA A 16 -7.62 -19.59 -7.07
C ALA A 16 -7.09 -20.02 -5.70
N LEU A 17 -5.93 -20.71 -5.69
CA LEU A 17 -5.25 -21.09 -4.43
C LEU A 17 -4.71 -19.86 -3.72
N ALA A 18 -4.13 -18.94 -4.47
CA ALA A 18 -3.54 -17.69 -4.05
C ALA A 18 -3.58 -16.69 -5.21
N ALA A 19 -3.34 -15.42 -4.94
CA ALA A 19 -3.25 -14.38 -5.96
C ALA A 19 -2.23 -13.32 -5.57
N THR A 20 -1.75 -12.59 -6.56
CA THR A 20 -0.98 -11.35 -6.35
C THR A 20 -1.91 -10.15 -6.37
N GLY A 21 -1.49 -9.10 -5.68
CA GLY A 21 -2.12 -7.79 -5.72
C GLY A 21 -1.08 -6.69 -5.67
N THR A 22 -1.56 -5.44 -5.73
CA THR A 22 -0.73 -4.25 -5.49
C THR A 22 -1.33 -3.42 -4.37
N ASP A 23 -0.47 -2.75 -3.60
CA ASP A 23 -0.85 -1.95 -2.45
C ASP A 23 -0.10 -0.63 -2.46
N THR A 24 -0.83 0.45 -2.62
CA THR A 24 -0.33 1.82 -2.57
C THR A 24 -0.81 2.53 -1.30
N GLY A 25 -2.06 2.31 -0.94
CA GLY A 25 -2.70 2.89 0.25
C GLY A 25 -3.63 1.88 0.96
N GLY A 26 -3.37 0.58 0.82
CA GLY A 26 -4.17 -0.48 1.41
C GLY A 26 -4.77 -1.47 0.41
N SER A 27 -4.42 -1.39 -0.88
CA SER A 27 -5.13 -2.13 -1.94
C SER A 27 -4.89 -3.64 -1.99
N ILE A 28 -3.99 -4.21 -1.16
CA ILE A 28 -3.92 -5.63 -0.81
C ILE A 28 -4.64 -5.86 0.52
N ARG A 29 -4.26 -5.11 1.55
CA ARG A 29 -4.68 -5.31 2.94
C ARG A 29 -6.18 -5.11 3.13
N GLN A 30 -6.74 -4.06 2.55
CA GLN A 30 -8.16 -3.73 2.67
C GLN A 30 -9.07 -4.82 2.06
N PRO A 31 -8.91 -5.22 0.77
CA PRO A 31 -9.75 -6.28 0.23
C PRO A 31 -9.52 -7.64 0.90
N ALA A 32 -8.31 -7.94 1.39
CA ALA A 32 -8.06 -9.12 2.19
C ALA A 32 -8.89 -9.12 3.48
N ALA A 33 -8.89 -8.01 4.22
CA ALA A 33 -9.68 -7.86 5.44
C ALA A 33 -11.18 -8.05 5.18
N PHE A 34 -11.72 -7.47 4.10
CA PHE A 34 -13.13 -7.64 3.74
C PHE A 34 -13.51 -9.06 3.29
N CYS A 35 -12.55 -9.83 2.83
CA CYS A 35 -12.77 -11.21 2.34
C CYS A 35 -12.32 -12.29 3.34
N GLY A 36 -11.85 -11.93 4.53
CA GLY A 36 -11.35 -12.89 5.52
C GLY A 36 -10.08 -13.61 5.04
N LEU A 37 -9.17 -12.90 4.39
CA LEU A 37 -7.93 -13.42 3.82
C LEU A 37 -6.70 -12.82 4.50
N VAL A 38 -5.56 -13.45 4.26
CA VAL A 38 -4.25 -12.89 4.54
C VAL A 38 -3.81 -12.06 3.33
N GLY A 39 -3.62 -10.76 3.54
CA GLY A 39 -3.08 -9.84 2.54
C GLY A 39 -1.82 -9.18 3.07
N LEU A 40 -0.67 -9.51 2.49
CA LEU A 40 0.62 -9.01 2.95
C LEU A 40 1.17 -7.94 2.01
N LYS A 41 1.38 -6.74 2.54
CA LYS A 41 2.16 -5.69 1.88
C LYS A 41 3.62 -5.79 2.37
N PRO A 42 4.56 -6.26 1.56
CA PRO A 42 5.96 -6.33 1.98
C PRO A 42 6.61 -4.94 2.10
N THR A 43 7.79 -4.91 2.66
CA THR A 43 8.63 -3.70 2.72
C THR A 43 8.93 -3.18 1.32
N TYR A 44 8.98 -1.85 1.17
CA TYR A 44 9.28 -1.18 -0.10
C TYR A 44 10.57 -1.70 -0.73
N GLY A 45 10.50 -2.02 -2.03
CA GLY A 45 11.64 -2.57 -2.78
C GLY A 45 11.89 -4.06 -2.57
N ARG A 46 11.11 -4.76 -1.74
CA ARG A 46 11.30 -6.19 -1.48
C ARG A 46 10.84 -7.09 -2.62
N CYS A 47 9.75 -6.71 -3.30
CA CYS A 47 9.25 -7.36 -4.51
C CYS A 47 9.46 -6.43 -5.70
N SER A 48 9.90 -6.98 -6.83
CA SER A 48 10.01 -6.23 -8.08
C SER A 48 8.65 -5.71 -8.53
N ARG A 49 8.63 -4.51 -9.07
CA ARG A 49 7.46 -3.88 -9.70
C ARG A 49 7.54 -3.91 -11.22
N TRP A 50 8.53 -4.60 -11.78
CA TRP A 50 8.65 -4.73 -13.23
C TRP A 50 7.41 -5.42 -13.81
N GLY A 51 6.78 -4.78 -14.80
CA GLY A 51 5.52 -5.23 -15.42
C GLY A 51 4.25 -4.77 -14.71
N ILE A 52 4.36 -4.07 -13.56
CA ILE A 52 3.23 -3.47 -12.86
C ILE A 52 2.99 -2.07 -13.42
N ILE A 53 1.72 -1.71 -13.61
CA ILE A 53 1.33 -0.35 -13.98
C ILE A 53 1.55 0.55 -12.76
N ALA A 54 2.45 1.54 -12.91
CA ALA A 54 2.79 2.46 -11.84
C ALA A 54 1.64 3.42 -11.56
N PHE A 55 1.20 3.47 -10.31
CA PHE A 55 0.27 4.48 -9.80
C PHE A 55 1.04 5.54 -9.01
N ALA A 56 1.64 5.19 -7.88
CA ALA A 56 2.44 6.10 -7.05
C ALA A 56 3.80 5.46 -6.76
N SER A 57 4.84 5.88 -7.47
CA SER A 57 6.15 5.23 -7.50
C SER A 57 6.81 5.12 -6.14
N SER A 58 6.57 6.05 -5.21
CA SER A 58 7.15 6.03 -3.85
C SER A 58 6.34 5.20 -2.86
N LEU A 59 5.20 4.62 -3.28
CA LEU A 59 4.27 3.91 -2.41
C LEU A 59 3.90 2.51 -2.90
N ASP A 60 3.83 2.29 -4.22
CA ASP A 60 3.36 1.04 -4.81
C ASP A 60 4.19 -0.16 -4.37
N GLN A 61 3.50 -1.23 -3.96
CA GLN A 61 4.09 -2.51 -3.63
C GLN A 61 3.28 -3.66 -4.24
N ALA A 62 3.97 -4.73 -4.67
CA ALA A 62 3.35 -6.02 -4.97
C ALA A 62 3.38 -6.91 -3.72
N GLY A 63 2.38 -7.77 -3.58
CA GLY A 63 2.35 -8.72 -2.48
C GLY A 63 1.28 -9.80 -2.65
N PRO A 64 1.30 -10.84 -1.80
CA PRO A 64 0.40 -11.96 -1.87
C PRO A 64 -0.96 -11.72 -1.21
N LEU A 65 -1.96 -12.43 -1.72
CA LEU A 65 -3.29 -12.62 -1.16
C LEU A 65 -3.52 -14.13 -1.03
N THR A 66 -3.71 -14.63 0.18
CA THR A 66 -3.79 -16.07 0.50
C THR A 66 -4.82 -16.35 1.57
N ARG A 67 -5.08 -17.63 1.85
CA ARG A 67 -6.00 -18.04 2.93
C ARG A 67 -5.29 -18.32 4.25
N SER A 68 -3.99 -18.58 4.22
CA SER A 68 -3.19 -18.82 5.42
C SER A 68 -1.93 -17.95 5.44
N VAL A 69 -1.33 -17.79 6.59
CA VAL A 69 -0.05 -17.07 6.76
C VAL A 69 1.10 -17.87 6.15
N GLU A 70 1.03 -19.20 6.21
CA GLU A 70 2.00 -20.12 5.61
C GLU A 70 2.05 -19.93 4.09
N ASP A 71 0.88 -19.89 3.43
CA ASP A 71 0.80 -19.64 1.99
C ASP A 71 1.36 -18.26 1.63
N ALA A 72 1.11 -17.24 2.47
CA ALA A 72 1.65 -15.90 2.26
C ALA A 72 3.19 -15.89 2.38
N ALA A 73 3.74 -16.63 3.34
CA ALA A 73 5.18 -16.78 3.50
C ALA A 73 5.82 -17.49 2.30
N LEU A 74 5.23 -18.59 1.84
CA LEU A 74 5.68 -19.33 0.65
C LEU A 74 5.64 -18.47 -0.61
N MET A 75 4.55 -17.73 -0.83
CA MET A 75 4.47 -16.81 -1.98
C MET A 75 5.50 -15.69 -1.88
N LEU A 76 5.63 -15.08 -0.70
CA LEU A 76 6.60 -14.00 -0.51
C LEU A 76 8.04 -14.51 -0.72
N GLN A 77 8.35 -15.75 -0.32
CA GLN A 77 9.65 -16.39 -0.54
C GLN A 77 10.06 -16.37 -2.02
N VAL A 78 9.09 -16.59 -2.92
CA VAL A 78 9.31 -16.60 -4.36
C VAL A 78 9.30 -15.17 -4.94
N MET A 79 8.43 -14.29 -4.44
CA MET A 79 8.28 -12.93 -4.95
C MET A 79 9.40 -11.99 -4.52
N ALA A 80 9.97 -12.21 -3.33
CA ALA A 80 10.98 -11.36 -2.71
C ALA A 80 12.37 -11.65 -3.28
N SER A 81 12.68 -11.11 -4.44
CA SER A 81 13.99 -11.27 -5.07
C SER A 81 14.46 -9.95 -5.68
N TYR A 82 15.78 -9.81 -5.80
CA TYR A 82 16.34 -8.68 -6.54
C TYR A 82 16.03 -8.80 -8.03
N ASP A 83 15.62 -7.69 -8.61
CA ASP A 83 15.40 -7.55 -10.05
C ASP A 83 16.06 -6.26 -10.56
N ALA A 84 17.09 -6.40 -11.36
CA ALA A 84 17.82 -5.27 -11.96
C ALA A 84 16.94 -4.41 -12.90
N LYS A 85 15.76 -4.88 -13.31
CA LYS A 85 14.81 -4.12 -14.14
C LYS A 85 13.97 -3.14 -13.34
N ASP A 86 13.89 -3.29 -12.03
CA ASP A 86 13.26 -2.33 -11.12
C ASP A 86 14.32 -1.60 -10.30
N SER A 87 14.54 -0.32 -10.60
CA SER A 87 15.54 0.51 -9.91
C SER A 87 15.30 0.67 -8.40
N THR A 88 14.13 0.30 -7.91
CA THR A 88 13.80 0.33 -6.48
C THR A 88 13.93 -1.04 -5.81
N SER A 89 14.17 -2.11 -6.58
CA SER A 89 14.41 -3.43 -6.03
C SER A 89 15.69 -3.45 -5.22
N VAL A 90 15.64 -3.97 -4.00
CA VAL A 90 16.80 -4.01 -3.08
C VAL A 90 17.50 -5.35 -3.17
N ASP A 91 18.81 -5.31 -3.36
CA ASP A 91 19.66 -6.49 -3.38
C ASP A 91 20.06 -6.88 -1.95
N VAL A 92 19.14 -7.60 -1.28
CA VAL A 92 19.34 -8.13 0.06
C VAL A 92 18.91 -9.59 0.11
N PRO A 93 19.52 -10.43 0.94
CA PRO A 93 19.14 -11.83 1.07
C PRO A 93 17.65 -12.02 1.35
N VAL A 94 17.07 -13.06 0.78
CA VAL A 94 15.68 -13.48 1.07
C VAL A 94 15.74 -14.46 2.22
N PRO A 95 15.20 -14.11 3.42
CA PRO A 95 15.14 -15.04 4.52
C PRO A 95 14.16 -16.18 4.22
N ASP A 96 14.30 -17.30 4.93
CA ASP A 96 13.26 -18.33 4.91
C ASP A 96 12.07 -17.86 5.76
N TYR A 97 11.08 -17.29 5.09
CA TYR A 97 9.90 -16.76 5.75
C TYR A 97 9.04 -17.88 6.38
N ALA A 98 9.02 -19.08 5.78
CA ALA A 98 8.25 -20.18 6.31
C ALA A 98 8.89 -20.73 7.61
N ALA A 99 10.21 -20.82 7.67
CA ALA A 99 10.92 -21.22 8.87
C ALA A 99 10.77 -20.20 10.02
N ALA A 100 10.48 -18.94 9.71
CA ALA A 100 10.25 -17.89 10.72
C ALA A 100 8.86 -18.01 11.41
N LEU A 101 7.94 -18.82 10.89
CA LEU A 101 6.60 -19.03 11.45
C LEU A 101 6.63 -20.01 12.64
N SER A 102 7.40 -19.67 13.66
CA SER A 102 7.52 -20.51 14.86
C SER A 102 6.28 -20.50 15.77
N GLY A 103 5.43 -19.45 15.63
CA GLY A 103 4.33 -19.16 16.56
C GLY A 103 4.79 -18.61 17.93
N GLU A 104 6.10 -18.45 18.13
CA GLU A 104 6.65 -17.94 19.38
C GLU A 104 6.63 -16.42 19.41
N VAL A 105 5.82 -15.85 20.29
CA VAL A 105 5.69 -14.39 20.49
C VAL A 105 6.04 -13.94 21.90
N LYS A 106 6.53 -14.86 22.74
CA LYS A 106 6.90 -14.55 24.13
C LYS A 106 8.01 -13.50 24.18
N GLY A 107 7.76 -12.43 24.91
CA GLY A 107 8.69 -11.32 25.06
C GLY A 107 8.72 -10.36 23.87
N LEU A 108 7.91 -10.58 22.81
CA LEU A 108 7.71 -9.63 21.74
C LEU A 108 6.99 -8.39 22.26
N ARG A 109 7.55 -7.21 22.05
CA ARG A 109 6.94 -5.94 22.44
C ARG A 109 6.02 -5.46 21.33
N VAL A 110 4.71 -5.49 21.56
CA VAL A 110 3.67 -5.08 20.61
C VAL A 110 3.17 -3.68 20.96
N GLY A 111 3.42 -2.72 20.10
CA GLY A 111 2.98 -1.33 20.27
C GLY A 111 1.52 -1.14 19.86
N VAL A 112 0.73 -0.52 20.73
CA VAL A 112 -0.66 -0.18 20.43
C VAL A 112 -0.80 1.36 20.40
N PRO A 113 -0.91 1.95 19.19
CA PRO A 113 -1.04 3.41 19.06
C PRO A 113 -2.38 3.91 19.54
N ALA A 114 -2.36 4.92 20.43
CA ALA A 114 -3.59 5.55 20.92
C ALA A 114 -4.42 6.15 19.75
N GLU A 115 -3.74 6.69 18.74
CA GLU A 115 -4.35 7.35 17.58
C GLU A 115 -5.04 6.41 16.60
N TYR A 116 -4.86 5.08 16.74
CA TYR A 116 -5.56 4.10 15.90
C TYR A 116 -6.97 3.78 16.41
N ARG A 117 -7.31 4.26 17.60
CA ARG A 117 -8.68 4.22 18.10
C ARG A 117 -9.37 5.54 17.74
N LEU A 118 -10.32 5.41 16.80
CA LEU A 118 -11.07 6.56 16.31
C LEU A 118 -12.40 6.68 17.05
N ASP A 119 -12.81 7.94 17.29
CA ASP A 119 -14.15 8.24 17.79
C ASP A 119 -15.21 7.66 16.81
N GLY A 120 -16.22 7.00 17.38
CA GLY A 120 -17.29 6.37 16.57
C GLY A 120 -16.95 5.00 16.00
N MET A 121 -15.87 4.36 16.43
CA MET A 121 -15.60 2.95 16.09
C MET A 121 -16.76 2.09 16.61
N PRO A 122 -17.35 1.19 15.77
CA PRO A 122 -18.39 0.28 16.23
C PRO A 122 -17.91 -0.59 17.40
N GLU A 123 -18.77 -0.81 18.38
CA GLU A 123 -18.42 -1.56 19.61
C GLU A 123 -17.94 -3.00 19.31
N GLU A 124 -18.51 -3.65 18.30
CA GLU A 124 -18.06 -4.97 17.87
C GLU A 124 -16.63 -4.97 17.33
N ILE A 125 -16.22 -3.90 16.62
CA ILE A 125 -14.84 -3.76 16.11
C ILE A 125 -13.88 -3.47 17.26
N GLU A 126 -14.30 -2.62 18.20
CA GLU A 126 -13.53 -2.35 19.41
C GLU A 126 -13.32 -3.63 20.25
N ALA A 127 -14.34 -4.47 20.36
CA ALA A 127 -14.26 -5.75 21.07
C ALA A 127 -13.26 -6.72 20.39
N LEU A 128 -13.30 -6.83 19.05
CA LEU A 128 -12.35 -7.64 18.29
C LEU A 128 -10.90 -7.12 18.41
N TRP A 129 -10.73 -5.79 18.42
CA TRP A 129 -9.44 -5.18 18.65
C TRP A 129 -8.86 -5.54 20.02
N ARG A 130 -9.67 -5.42 21.08
CA ARG A 130 -9.28 -5.84 22.44
C ARG A 130 -8.96 -7.31 22.51
N GLN A 131 -9.79 -8.16 21.90
CA GLN A 131 -9.55 -9.60 21.84
C GLN A 131 -8.22 -9.94 21.16
N GLY A 132 -7.86 -9.25 20.06
CA GLY A 132 -6.55 -9.43 19.43
C GLY A 132 -5.38 -9.06 20.35
N ILE A 133 -5.50 -7.98 21.12
CA ILE A 133 -4.50 -7.58 22.11
C ILE A 133 -4.38 -8.65 23.21
N ASP A 134 -5.51 -9.18 23.69
CA ASP A 134 -5.53 -10.21 24.75
C ASP A 134 -4.87 -11.51 24.25
N TRP A 135 -5.11 -11.93 23.00
CA TRP A 135 -4.43 -13.11 22.44
C TRP A 135 -2.89 -12.96 22.43
N TYR A 136 -2.36 -11.79 22.07
CA TYR A 136 -0.92 -11.53 22.15
C TYR A 136 -0.41 -11.58 23.58
N ARG A 137 -1.14 -10.98 24.52
CA ARG A 137 -0.79 -10.97 25.95
C ARG A 137 -0.78 -12.39 26.52
N ASP A 138 -1.82 -13.19 26.22
CA ASP A 138 -1.95 -14.58 26.69
C ASP A 138 -0.86 -15.48 26.11
N ALA A 139 -0.39 -15.18 24.89
CA ALA A 139 0.75 -15.85 24.27
C ALA A 139 2.11 -15.39 24.81
N GLY A 140 2.14 -14.42 25.73
CA GLY A 140 3.35 -13.96 26.42
C GLY A 140 4.04 -12.75 25.79
N ALA A 141 3.40 -12.07 24.86
CA ALA A 141 3.89 -10.77 24.34
C ALA A 141 3.69 -9.66 25.39
N GLU A 142 4.55 -8.65 25.32
CA GLU A 142 4.42 -7.41 26.09
C GLU A 142 3.61 -6.38 25.28
N ILE A 143 2.50 -5.92 25.83
CA ILE A 143 1.68 -4.88 25.19
C ILE A 143 2.11 -3.51 25.70
N VAL A 144 2.52 -2.64 24.79
CA VAL A 144 3.08 -1.32 25.10
C VAL A 144 2.22 -0.24 24.46
N ASP A 145 1.69 0.68 25.25
CA ASP A 145 0.99 1.85 24.73
C ASP A 145 1.99 2.81 24.09
N ILE A 146 1.75 3.19 22.85
CA ILE A 146 2.57 4.14 22.11
C ILE A 146 1.72 5.27 21.50
N SER A 147 2.37 6.30 21.03
CA SER A 147 1.73 7.41 20.31
C SER A 147 2.38 7.62 18.96
N LEU A 148 1.56 7.83 17.94
CA LEU A 148 1.93 8.20 16.57
C LEU A 148 1.20 9.51 16.21
N PRO A 149 1.60 10.68 16.79
CA PRO A 149 0.79 11.92 16.81
C PRO A 149 0.51 12.51 15.42
N HIS A 150 1.31 12.16 14.40
CA HIS A 150 1.10 12.63 13.04
C HIS A 150 0.16 11.71 12.21
N THR A 151 -0.38 10.63 12.78
CA THR A 151 -1.34 9.71 12.11
C THR A 151 -2.51 10.45 11.49
N LYS A 152 -3.06 11.47 12.13
CA LYS A 152 -4.16 12.31 11.62
C LYS A 152 -3.87 12.97 10.27
N TYR A 153 -2.61 13.12 9.92
CA TYR A 153 -2.17 13.70 8.63
C TYR A 153 -1.88 12.66 7.56
N SER A 154 -1.91 11.36 7.88
CA SER A 154 -1.53 10.30 6.94
C SER A 154 -2.42 10.26 5.71
N LEU A 155 -3.74 10.29 5.91
CA LEU A 155 -4.70 10.25 4.81
C LEU A 155 -4.66 11.50 3.91
N PRO A 156 -4.66 12.74 4.44
CA PRO A 156 -4.45 13.94 3.63
C PRO A 156 -3.12 13.92 2.87
N THR A 157 -2.03 13.49 3.50
CA THR A 157 -0.71 13.38 2.86
C THR A 157 -0.76 12.40 1.69
N TYR A 158 -1.38 11.24 1.87
CA TYR A 158 -1.57 10.25 0.81
C TYR A 158 -2.35 10.83 -0.38
N TYR A 159 -3.46 11.54 -0.14
CA TYR A 159 -4.29 12.11 -1.21
C TYR A 159 -3.63 13.28 -1.96
N ILE A 160 -2.50 13.78 -1.49
CA ILE A 160 -1.65 14.74 -2.22
C ILE A 160 -0.54 14.01 -2.97
N VAL A 161 0.23 13.16 -2.28
CA VAL A 161 1.40 12.48 -2.86
C VAL A 161 1.00 11.49 -3.94
N ALA A 162 0.02 10.62 -3.68
CA ALA A 162 -0.36 9.59 -4.63
C ALA A 162 -0.94 10.15 -5.95
N PRO A 163 -1.89 11.10 -5.96
CA PRO A 163 -2.33 11.74 -7.19
C PRO A 163 -1.21 12.51 -7.92
N ALA A 164 -0.31 13.18 -7.20
CA ALA A 164 0.83 13.87 -7.80
C ALA A 164 1.71 12.90 -8.60
N GLU A 165 2.09 11.78 -7.99
CA GLU A 165 2.88 10.74 -8.65
C GLU A 165 2.09 10.03 -9.76
N CYS A 166 0.78 9.80 -9.57
CA CYS A 166 -0.13 9.23 -10.56
C CYS A 166 -0.17 10.09 -11.83
N SER A 167 -0.30 11.42 -11.71
CA SER A 167 -0.35 12.31 -12.87
C SER A 167 0.92 12.20 -13.71
N SER A 168 2.08 12.08 -13.09
CA SER A 168 3.36 11.87 -13.76
C SER A 168 3.48 10.47 -14.38
N ASN A 169 3.13 9.43 -13.62
CA ASN A 169 3.25 8.05 -14.09
C ASN A 169 2.32 7.73 -15.25
N LEU A 170 1.09 8.24 -15.23
CA LEU A 170 0.11 7.99 -16.28
C LEU A 170 0.25 8.94 -17.48
N ALA A 171 1.19 9.88 -17.46
CA ALA A 171 1.49 10.75 -18.62
C ALA A 171 1.95 9.95 -19.85
N ARG A 172 2.57 8.77 -19.61
CA ARG A 172 3.07 7.89 -20.68
C ARG A 172 1.99 7.15 -21.48
N TYR A 173 0.75 7.18 -21.01
CA TYR A 173 -0.40 6.58 -21.69
C TYR A 173 -1.05 7.64 -22.60
N ASP A 174 -0.40 7.90 -23.72
CA ASP A 174 -0.74 8.98 -24.66
C ASP A 174 -1.15 8.46 -26.05
N GLY A 175 -1.15 7.13 -26.24
CA GLY A 175 -1.50 6.49 -27.50
C GLY A 175 -0.38 6.47 -28.55
N VAL A 176 0.84 6.90 -28.22
CA VAL A 176 1.95 6.95 -29.18
C VAL A 176 2.66 5.62 -29.31
N ARG A 177 3.05 5.00 -28.18
CA ARG A 177 3.89 3.81 -28.19
C ARG A 177 3.13 2.51 -27.94
N TYR A 178 2.03 2.57 -27.19
CA TYR A 178 1.24 1.41 -26.79
C TYR A 178 -0.15 1.82 -26.31
N GLY A 179 -1.04 0.84 -26.16
CA GLY A 179 -2.37 0.99 -25.61
C GLY A 179 -3.38 1.54 -26.60
N LEU A 180 -4.46 2.10 -26.08
CA LEU A 180 -5.50 2.73 -26.88
C LEU A 180 -4.94 3.97 -27.60
N ARG A 181 -5.34 4.13 -28.86
CA ARG A 181 -5.08 5.32 -29.66
C ARG A 181 -6.36 5.75 -30.38
N GLU A 182 -6.79 6.97 -30.17
CA GLU A 182 -7.85 7.62 -30.94
C GLU A 182 -7.19 8.47 -32.01
N GLU A 183 -7.32 8.05 -33.26
CA GLU A 183 -6.67 8.75 -34.38
C GLU A 183 -7.25 10.14 -34.60
N ASP A 184 -6.36 11.10 -34.81
CA ASP A 184 -6.68 12.46 -35.23
C ASP A 184 -5.55 13.01 -36.08
N SER A 185 -5.85 13.96 -36.95
CA SER A 185 -4.85 14.69 -37.78
C SER A 185 -4.06 15.70 -36.97
N ASP A 186 -4.62 16.21 -35.87
CA ASP A 186 -3.97 17.05 -34.88
C ASP A 186 -3.43 16.22 -33.71
N LEU A 187 -2.14 16.39 -33.42
CA LEU A 187 -1.47 15.60 -32.37
C LEU A 187 -2.04 15.89 -30.96
N THR A 188 -2.39 17.15 -30.69
CA THR A 188 -2.96 17.54 -29.41
C THR A 188 -4.33 16.89 -29.21
N GLN A 189 -5.17 16.95 -30.25
CA GLN A 189 -6.49 16.30 -30.23
C GLN A 189 -6.37 14.79 -30.09
N MET A 190 -5.40 14.16 -30.74
CA MET A 190 -5.13 12.73 -30.57
C MET A 190 -4.83 12.38 -29.10
N TYR A 191 -3.96 13.15 -28.43
CA TYR A 191 -3.65 12.94 -27.02
C TYR A 191 -4.88 13.13 -26.13
N GLU A 192 -5.61 14.22 -26.32
CA GLU A 192 -6.78 14.54 -25.52
C GLU A 192 -7.86 13.47 -25.63
N ARG A 193 -8.22 13.08 -26.85
CA ARG A 193 -9.23 12.03 -27.10
C ARG A 193 -8.81 10.67 -26.58
N THR A 194 -7.55 10.28 -26.83
CA THR A 194 -7.00 9.00 -26.33
C THR A 194 -7.10 8.91 -24.82
N ARG A 195 -6.67 9.95 -24.13
CA ARG A 195 -6.69 9.98 -22.66
C ARG A 195 -8.10 10.12 -22.09
N ALA A 196 -8.95 10.93 -22.70
CA ALA A 196 -10.34 11.08 -22.30
C ALA A 196 -11.13 9.77 -22.42
N LYS A 197 -10.91 9.00 -23.49
CA LYS A 197 -11.57 7.71 -23.73
C LYS A 197 -10.94 6.56 -22.95
N GLY A 198 -9.60 6.57 -22.81
CA GLY A 198 -8.85 5.48 -22.21
C GLY A 198 -8.89 5.46 -20.69
N PHE A 199 -9.01 6.59 -20.04
CA PHE A 199 -9.06 6.67 -18.58
C PHE A 199 -10.50 6.78 -18.06
N GLY A 200 -10.85 5.93 -17.09
CA GLY A 200 -12.11 6.05 -16.36
C GLY A 200 -12.14 7.31 -15.47
N ALA A 201 -13.34 7.72 -15.07
CA ALA A 201 -13.60 8.97 -14.36
C ALA A 201 -12.75 9.16 -13.08
N GLU A 202 -12.53 8.10 -12.29
CA GLU A 202 -11.71 8.18 -11.08
C GLU A 202 -10.24 8.42 -11.39
N VAL A 203 -9.70 7.77 -12.42
CA VAL A 203 -8.30 7.98 -12.85
C VAL A 203 -8.12 9.40 -13.38
N GLN A 204 -9.05 9.90 -14.20
CA GLN A 204 -9.06 11.28 -14.68
C GLN A 204 -9.04 12.28 -13.52
N ARG A 205 -9.91 12.07 -12.51
CA ARG A 205 -9.95 12.91 -11.30
C ARG A 205 -8.59 12.95 -10.60
N ARG A 206 -7.94 11.80 -10.40
CA ARG A 206 -6.63 11.71 -9.74
C ARG A 206 -5.53 12.38 -10.55
N ILE A 207 -5.53 12.24 -11.88
CA ILE A 207 -4.59 12.93 -12.75
C ILE A 207 -4.78 14.45 -12.64
N MET A 208 -6.03 14.95 -12.65
CA MET A 208 -6.33 16.36 -12.51
C MET A 208 -5.87 16.91 -11.16
N ILE A 209 -6.19 16.23 -10.05
CA ILE A 209 -5.73 16.62 -8.71
C ILE A 209 -4.19 16.64 -8.67
N GLY A 210 -3.54 15.60 -9.18
CA GLY A 210 -2.08 15.51 -9.20
C GLY A 210 -1.43 16.65 -10.00
N THR A 211 -1.95 16.94 -11.18
CA THR A 211 -1.49 18.05 -12.00
C THR A 211 -1.66 19.39 -11.29
N TYR A 212 -2.80 19.60 -10.62
CA TYR A 212 -3.06 20.81 -9.85
C TYR A 212 -2.06 20.99 -8.70
N VAL A 213 -1.83 19.99 -7.89
CA VAL A 213 -0.92 20.10 -6.73
C VAL A 213 0.55 20.22 -7.12
N LEU A 214 0.90 19.84 -8.36
CA LEU A 214 2.25 20.02 -8.92
C LEU A 214 2.42 21.33 -9.70
N SER A 215 1.36 22.11 -9.91
CA SER A 215 1.41 23.33 -10.71
C SER A 215 2.09 24.49 -9.96
N ALA A 216 2.54 25.47 -10.71
CA ALA A 216 3.19 26.67 -10.16
C ALA A 216 2.28 27.38 -9.14
N GLY A 217 2.85 27.76 -8.00
CA GLY A 217 2.14 28.38 -6.89
C GLY A 217 1.47 27.42 -5.91
N TYR A 218 1.25 26.15 -6.29
CA TYR A 218 0.65 25.13 -5.41
C TYR A 218 1.64 24.04 -4.98
N TYR A 219 2.72 23.86 -5.71
CA TYR A 219 3.75 22.85 -5.43
C TYR A 219 4.28 22.94 -4.00
N ASP A 220 4.69 24.13 -3.56
CA ASP A 220 5.23 24.35 -2.21
C ASP A 220 4.15 24.19 -1.14
N ALA A 221 2.96 24.71 -1.42
CA ALA A 221 1.84 24.71 -0.46
C ALA A 221 1.27 23.31 -0.20
N TYR A 222 1.28 22.44 -1.21
CA TYR A 222 0.69 21.11 -1.13
C TYR A 222 1.73 19.99 -1.18
N TYR A 223 2.45 19.84 -2.29
CA TYR A 223 3.34 18.70 -2.48
C TYR A 223 4.52 18.71 -1.53
N LEU A 224 5.28 19.79 -1.43
CA LEU A 224 6.39 19.90 -0.49
C LEU A 224 5.94 19.80 0.97
N LYS A 225 4.79 20.38 1.30
CA LYS A 225 4.21 20.24 2.63
C LYS A 225 3.86 18.79 2.94
N ALA A 226 3.27 18.07 2.00
CA ALA A 226 2.97 16.64 2.15
C ALA A 226 4.25 15.81 2.34
N GLN A 227 5.32 16.09 1.60
CA GLN A 227 6.62 15.42 1.77
C GLN A 227 7.23 15.68 3.16
N LYS A 228 7.11 16.89 3.68
CA LYS A 228 7.54 17.21 5.06
C LYS A 228 6.72 16.46 6.11
N LEU A 229 5.40 16.37 5.91
CA LEU A 229 4.52 15.60 6.80
C LEU A 229 4.84 14.10 6.73
N ARG A 230 5.12 13.54 5.56
CA ARG A 230 5.58 12.16 5.40
C ARG A 230 6.83 11.88 6.23
N THR A 231 7.76 12.83 6.29
CA THR A 231 8.97 12.72 7.13
C THR A 231 8.61 12.69 8.62
N LEU A 232 7.66 13.52 9.07
CA LEU A 232 7.22 13.51 10.46
C LEU A 232 6.51 12.21 10.83
N ILE A 233 5.65 11.69 9.96
CA ILE A 233 5.01 10.38 10.13
C ILE A 233 6.07 9.27 10.26
N ALA A 234 7.10 9.27 9.40
CA ALA A 234 8.19 8.30 9.49
C ALA A 234 8.95 8.39 10.82
N ARG A 235 9.15 9.61 11.35
CA ARG A 235 9.80 9.81 12.65
C ARG A 235 8.99 9.26 13.81
N ASP A 236 7.65 9.34 13.77
CA ASP A 236 6.81 8.73 14.80
C ASP A 236 7.10 7.22 14.91
N PHE A 237 7.18 6.53 13.78
CA PHE A 237 7.52 5.10 13.76
C PHE A 237 8.97 4.85 14.23
N GLN A 238 9.94 5.68 13.81
CA GLN A 238 11.33 5.55 14.27
C GLN A 238 11.42 5.64 15.80
N GLN A 239 10.70 6.58 16.42
CA GLN A 239 10.63 6.70 17.87
C GLN A 239 9.88 5.54 18.53
N ALA A 240 8.85 5.01 17.87
CA ALA A 240 8.12 3.84 18.37
C ALA A 240 9.02 2.60 18.40
N TRP A 241 9.85 2.36 17.36
CA TRP A 241 10.77 1.23 17.28
C TRP A 241 11.85 1.20 18.37
N GLU A 242 12.10 2.29 19.08
CA GLU A 242 12.96 2.28 20.25
C GLU A 242 12.31 1.55 21.44
N LYS A 243 10.99 1.45 21.45
CA LYS A 243 10.19 0.90 22.54
C LYS A 243 9.57 -0.45 22.23
N VAL A 244 9.26 -0.71 20.96
CA VAL A 244 8.49 -1.88 20.53
C VAL A 244 9.14 -2.54 19.31
N ASP A 245 8.81 -3.81 19.11
CA ASP A 245 9.33 -4.63 18.02
C ASP A 245 8.37 -4.66 16.84
N VAL A 246 7.06 -4.55 17.11
CA VAL A 246 5.96 -4.48 16.13
C VAL A 246 4.90 -3.46 16.59
N VAL A 247 4.11 -2.94 15.65
CA VAL A 247 2.98 -2.02 15.90
C VAL A 247 1.71 -2.63 15.30
#